data_83ddd3a298c7b67e36e11c310f9ad42e
#
_entry.id   83ddd3a298c7b67e36e11c310f9ad42e
#
_cell.length_a   1.000
_cell.length_b   1.000
_cell.length_c   1.000
_cell.angle_alpha   90.00
_cell.angle_beta   90.00
_cell.angle_gamma   90.00
#
_symmetry.space_group_name_H-M   'P 1'
#
loop_
_entity.id
_entity.type
_entity.pdbx_description
1 polymer ?
#
loop_
_entity_poly.entity_id
_entity_poly.type
_entity_poly.pdbx_seq_one_letter_code
_entity_poly.pdbx_strand_id
1 'polypeptide(L)'
;MKTQDDKKLDNPVWFSLSETHQNFGVDYGSVKFYYPDYCPFGGFEKGDAIAKSIDEYSKMVDNFFIVGEKPELSNLLKLNKELVCLQMIVYDAIDIPTKDKIVKLTDQHIDALYELVNLVQPGYFKRKTALLGNYYGIFKNDVLVAVTGERMQMNDFVEVSAVVTHPNHTGKGYAKQLVVHTVNEIFK
;
A
#
# COMPACT_ATOMS: atom_id res chain seq x y z
N MET A 1 6.58 -7.84 -23.86
CA MET A 1 7.33 -6.59 -23.58
C MET A 1 6.47 -5.79 -22.62
N LYS A 2 7.04 -5.24 -21.52
CA LYS A 2 6.31 -4.28 -20.68
C LYS A 2 5.93 -3.07 -21.53
N THR A 3 4.69 -2.60 -21.41
CA THR A 3 4.26 -1.32 -22.00
C THR A 3 4.95 -0.16 -21.28
N GLN A 4 4.82 1.06 -21.79
CA GLN A 4 5.36 2.24 -21.09
C GLN A 4 4.68 2.45 -19.75
N ASP A 5 3.41 2.09 -19.66
CA ASP A 5 2.61 2.20 -18.44
C ASP A 5 3.02 1.17 -17.40
N ASP A 6 3.36 -0.06 -17.81
CA ASP A 6 3.85 -1.11 -16.91
C ASP A 6 5.14 -0.73 -16.18
N LYS A 7 5.94 0.22 -16.72
CA LYS A 7 7.15 0.72 -16.07
C LYS A 7 6.87 1.47 -14.77
N LYS A 8 5.67 2.07 -14.64
CA LYS A 8 5.25 2.72 -13.40
C LYS A 8 5.23 1.74 -12.23
N LEU A 9 4.94 0.47 -12.51
CA LEU A 9 4.88 -0.58 -11.50
C LEU A 9 6.25 -0.96 -10.92
N ASP A 10 7.35 -0.57 -11.57
CA ASP A 10 8.69 -0.74 -11.01
C ASP A 10 9.00 0.33 -9.94
N ASN A 11 8.21 1.43 -9.88
CA ASN A 11 8.36 2.51 -8.90
C ASN A 11 6.99 3.09 -8.46
N PRO A 12 6.10 2.25 -7.91
CA PRO A 12 4.69 2.62 -7.68
C PRO A 12 4.51 3.76 -6.67
N VAL A 13 5.40 3.88 -5.68
CA VAL A 13 5.33 4.96 -4.69
C VAL A 13 5.64 6.31 -5.33
N TRP A 14 6.67 6.39 -6.14
CA TRP A 14 7.00 7.62 -6.88
C TRP A 14 5.84 8.08 -7.75
N PHE A 15 5.31 7.18 -8.57
CA PHE A 15 4.22 7.53 -9.49
C PHE A 15 2.92 7.85 -8.74
N SER A 16 2.57 7.15 -7.69
CA SER A 16 1.42 7.47 -6.85
C SER A 16 1.54 8.88 -6.27
N LEU A 17 2.68 9.24 -5.68
CA LEU A 17 2.95 10.58 -5.13
C LEU A 17 3.15 11.66 -6.19
N SER A 18 3.40 11.30 -7.43
CA SER A 18 3.51 12.25 -8.54
C SER A 18 2.18 12.49 -9.27
N GLU A 19 1.22 11.57 -9.14
CA GLU A 19 -0.06 11.59 -9.84
C GLU A 19 -1.23 11.84 -8.87
N THR A 20 -1.79 10.80 -8.29
CA THR A 20 -3.06 10.88 -7.54
C THR A 20 -2.88 11.24 -6.06
N HIS A 21 -1.74 10.90 -5.47
CA HIS A 21 -1.47 11.06 -4.04
C HIS A 21 -0.54 12.25 -3.69
N GLN A 22 -0.44 13.26 -4.55
CA GLN A 22 0.45 14.41 -4.34
C GLN A 22 0.25 15.10 -2.97
N ASN A 23 -0.97 15.13 -2.47
CA ASN A 23 -1.32 15.78 -1.21
C ASN A 23 -1.02 14.93 0.05
N PHE A 24 -0.60 13.68 -0.12
CA PHE A 24 -0.36 12.76 1.00
C PHE A 24 1.12 12.59 1.35
N GLY A 25 2.01 13.38 0.75
CA GLY A 25 3.44 13.22 0.93
C GLY A 25 4.26 14.49 0.89
N VAL A 26 5.55 14.31 1.13
CA VAL A 26 6.59 15.32 1.03
C VAL A 26 7.32 15.13 -0.29
N ASP A 27 7.52 16.23 -1.01
CA ASP A 27 8.23 16.28 -2.29
C ASP A 27 9.59 16.97 -2.11
N TYR A 28 10.68 16.24 -2.37
CA TYR A 28 12.06 16.72 -2.38
C TYR A 28 12.62 16.82 -3.80
N GLY A 29 11.76 16.96 -4.81
CA GLY A 29 12.15 16.97 -6.22
C GLY A 29 12.32 15.56 -6.78
N SER A 30 13.53 15.01 -6.75
CA SER A 30 13.79 13.65 -7.26
C SER A 30 13.42 12.53 -6.27
N VAL A 31 12.99 12.86 -5.07
CA VAL A 31 12.60 11.91 -4.02
C VAL A 31 11.27 12.32 -3.40
N LYS A 32 10.35 11.40 -3.26
CA LYS A 32 9.05 11.63 -2.63
C LYS A 32 8.79 10.57 -1.56
N PHE A 33 8.20 11.00 -0.45
CA PHE A 33 7.76 10.11 0.63
C PHE A 33 6.33 10.44 1.03
N TYR A 34 5.56 9.44 1.40
CA TYR A 34 4.33 9.70 2.15
C TYR A 34 4.65 10.37 3.49
N TYR A 35 3.75 11.22 3.98
CA TYR A 35 3.85 11.65 5.37
C TYR A 35 3.86 10.44 6.31
N PRO A 36 4.68 10.44 7.38
CA PRO A 36 4.89 9.26 8.24
C PRO A 36 3.62 8.67 8.88
N ASP A 37 2.59 9.49 9.06
CA ASP A 37 1.31 9.07 9.63
C ASP A 37 0.37 8.40 8.61
N TYR A 38 0.67 8.50 7.31
CA TYR A 38 -0.03 7.73 6.26
C TYR A 38 0.63 6.36 6.03
N CYS A 39 1.88 6.34 5.68
CA CYS A 39 2.65 5.09 5.58
C CYS A 39 4.16 5.38 5.42
N PRO A 40 5.04 4.45 5.80
CA PRO A 40 6.49 4.69 5.81
C PRO A 40 7.15 4.38 4.46
N PHE A 41 6.57 4.82 3.34
CA PHE A 41 7.08 4.49 2.01
C PHE A 41 7.50 5.73 1.22
N GLY A 42 8.61 5.60 0.50
CA GLY A 42 9.08 6.57 -0.48
C GLY A 42 9.51 5.91 -1.78
N GLY A 43 9.69 6.74 -2.78
CA GLY A 43 10.23 6.39 -4.09
C GLY A 43 11.07 7.54 -4.64
N PHE A 44 11.88 7.26 -5.66
CA PHE A 44 12.71 8.27 -6.29
C PHE A 44 12.90 7.99 -7.78
N GLU A 45 13.22 9.03 -8.54
CA GLU A 45 13.74 8.93 -9.91
C GLU A 45 15.18 9.40 -9.97
N LYS A 46 15.82 9.11 -11.09
CA LYS A 46 17.20 9.59 -11.35
C LYS A 46 17.24 11.11 -11.25
N GLY A 47 18.15 11.62 -10.44
CA GLY A 47 18.30 13.04 -10.21
C GLY A 47 19.41 13.35 -9.22
N ASP A 48 19.59 14.64 -8.94
CA ASP A 48 20.60 15.10 -8.02
C ASP A 48 20.11 15.02 -6.56
N ALA A 49 21.05 14.92 -5.64
CA ALA A 49 20.84 15.01 -4.20
C ALA A 49 19.90 13.95 -3.57
N ILE A 50 19.74 12.77 -4.19
CA ILE A 50 18.87 11.69 -3.69
C ILE A 50 19.20 11.34 -2.23
N ALA A 51 20.48 11.03 -1.93
CA ALA A 51 20.90 10.69 -0.57
C ALA A 51 20.57 11.80 0.44
N LYS A 52 20.79 13.07 0.08
CA LYS A 52 20.47 14.22 0.93
C LYS A 52 18.97 14.34 1.20
N SER A 53 18.13 14.11 0.21
CA SER A 53 16.67 14.16 0.36
C SER A 53 16.16 13.02 1.25
N ILE A 54 16.76 11.85 1.15
CA ILE A 54 16.47 10.72 2.04
C ILE A 54 16.90 11.03 3.48
N ASP A 55 18.06 11.66 3.68
CA ASP A 55 18.52 12.12 4.99
C ASP A 55 17.58 13.16 5.62
N GLU A 56 17.04 14.09 4.83
CA GLU A 56 16.03 15.05 5.32
C GLU A 56 14.76 14.33 5.81
N TYR A 57 14.25 13.36 5.06
CA TYR A 57 13.08 12.60 5.49
C TYR A 57 13.36 11.76 6.75
N SER A 58 14.58 11.23 6.92
CA SER A 58 14.96 10.43 8.08
C SER A 58 14.89 11.19 9.41
N LYS A 59 14.87 12.53 9.38
CA LYS A 59 14.65 13.36 10.57
C LYS A 59 13.21 13.31 11.11
N MET A 60 12.27 12.82 10.29
CA MET A 60 10.85 12.73 10.63
C MET A 60 10.44 11.35 11.16
N VAL A 61 11.24 10.30 10.86
CA VAL A 61 10.88 8.93 11.17
C VAL A 61 12.12 8.03 11.26
N ASP A 62 12.13 7.14 12.24
CA ASP A 62 13.29 6.26 12.50
C ASP A 62 13.47 5.13 11.47
N ASN A 63 12.35 4.65 10.90
CA ASN A 63 12.34 3.54 9.94
C ASN A 63 11.38 3.81 8.80
N PHE A 64 11.85 3.62 7.58
CA PHE A 64 11.06 3.78 6.36
C PHE A 64 11.55 2.82 5.27
N PHE A 65 10.78 2.72 4.20
CA PHE A 65 11.07 1.88 3.04
C PHE A 65 11.16 2.73 1.79
N ILE A 66 12.08 2.38 0.91
CA ILE A 66 12.12 2.89 -0.45
C ILE A 66 11.72 1.76 -1.38
N VAL A 67 10.75 2.02 -2.24
CA VAL A 67 10.19 1.06 -3.20
C VAL A 67 10.69 1.41 -4.59
N GLY A 68 11.21 0.43 -5.30
CA GLY A 68 11.81 0.57 -6.62
C GLY A 68 13.30 0.22 -6.60
N GLU A 69 14.11 0.99 -7.31
CA GLU A 69 15.57 0.79 -7.31
C GLU A 69 16.16 1.06 -5.91
N LYS A 70 17.30 0.45 -5.66
CA LYS A 70 18.05 0.68 -4.42
C LYS A 70 18.84 1.98 -4.55
N PRO A 71 18.62 2.98 -3.67
CA PRO A 71 19.38 4.22 -3.72
C PRO A 71 20.77 4.06 -3.13
N GLU A 72 21.68 4.95 -3.51
CA GLU A 72 22.90 5.19 -2.71
C GLU A 72 22.51 5.92 -1.43
N LEU A 73 22.94 5.38 -0.30
CA LEU A 73 22.69 5.95 1.02
C LEU A 73 23.90 6.71 1.53
N SER A 74 23.66 7.75 2.31
CA SER A 74 24.71 8.44 3.07
C SER A 74 25.17 7.58 4.26
N ASN A 75 26.25 8.03 4.92
CA ASN A 75 26.76 7.40 6.16
C ASN A 75 25.82 7.61 7.38
N LEU A 76 24.78 8.42 7.26
CA LEU A 76 23.81 8.67 8.35
C LEU A 76 22.76 7.54 8.43
N LEU A 77 22.60 6.77 7.36
CA LEU A 77 21.56 5.75 7.24
C LEU A 77 22.17 4.35 7.13
N LYS A 78 21.47 3.39 7.69
CA LYS A 78 21.82 1.98 7.60
C LYS A 78 20.70 1.21 6.91
N LEU A 79 21.05 0.46 5.87
CA LEU A 79 20.13 -0.51 5.28
C LEU A 79 19.94 -1.68 6.25
N ASN A 80 18.76 -1.79 6.83
CA ASN A 80 18.41 -2.86 7.76
C ASN A 80 17.90 -4.11 7.06
N LYS A 81 17.14 -3.93 5.96
CA LYS A 81 16.48 -5.04 5.28
C LYS A 81 16.25 -4.70 3.81
N GLU A 82 16.41 -5.70 2.97
CA GLU A 82 16.02 -5.66 1.56
C GLU A 82 14.99 -6.76 1.30
N LEU A 83 13.91 -6.42 0.61
CA LEU A 83 12.82 -7.33 0.28
C LEU A 83 12.63 -7.36 -1.22
N VAL A 84 12.70 -8.54 -1.81
CA VAL A 84 12.30 -8.76 -3.20
C VAL A 84 10.86 -9.24 -3.21
N CYS A 85 10.00 -8.49 -3.88
CA CYS A 85 8.58 -8.80 -3.98
C CYS A 85 8.21 -9.20 -5.41
N LEU A 86 7.34 -10.20 -5.53
CA LEU A 86 6.69 -10.51 -6.80
C LEU A 86 5.49 -9.60 -6.96
N GLN A 87 5.38 -8.95 -8.12
CA GLN A 87 4.25 -8.12 -8.47
C GLN A 87 3.33 -8.86 -9.44
N MET A 88 2.05 -8.88 -9.13
CA MET A 88 1.01 -9.45 -9.99
C MET A 88 0.16 -8.32 -10.57
N ILE A 89 -0.22 -8.47 -11.83
CA ILE A 89 -1.07 -7.51 -12.55
C ILE A 89 -2.29 -8.24 -13.07
N VAL A 90 -3.43 -7.58 -13.06
CA VAL A 90 -4.66 -7.99 -13.72
C VAL A 90 -5.20 -6.81 -14.53
N TYR A 91 -5.69 -7.08 -15.74
CA TYR A 91 -6.17 -6.05 -16.66
C TYR A 91 -7.69 -6.09 -16.87
N ASP A 92 -8.37 -7.05 -16.28
CA ASP A 92 -9.81 -7.24 -16.41
C ASP A 92 -10.44 -7.58 -15.07
N ALA A 93 -11.72 -7.29 -14.94
CA ALA A 93 -12.53 -7.73 -13.80
C ALA A 93 -12.55 -9.27 -13.71
N ILE A 94 -12.70 -9.78 -12.50
CA ILE A 94 -12.61 -11.21 -12.19
C ILE A 94 -14.03 -11.78 -12.02
N ASP A 95 -14.44 -12.70 -12.90
CA ASP A 95 -15.73 -13.40 -12.80
C ASP A 95 -15.65 -14.62 -11.87
N ILE A 96 -15.58 -14.35 -10.57
CA ILE A 96 -15.63 -15.37 -9.52
C ILE A 96 -16.67 -14.93 -8.49
N PRO A 97 -17.69 -15.76 -8.19
CA PRO A 97 -18.71 -15.40 -7.20
C PRO A 97 -18.13 -15.35 -5.79
N THR A 98 -18.56 -14.36 -5.02
CA THR A 98 -18.29 -14.24 -3.58
C THR A 98 -19.46 -14.84 -2.79
N LYS A 99 -19.18 -15.50 -1.67
CA LYS A 99 -20.18 -16.16 -0.84
C LYS A 99 -20.52 -15.39 0.42
N ASP A 100 -19.50 -14.71 0.97
CA ASP A 100 -19.63 -13.95 2.21
C ASP A 100 -20.07 -12.51 1.91
N LYS A 101 -20.79 -11.91 2.87
CA LYS A 101 -21.13 -10.48 2.80
C LYS A 101 -19.86 -9.66 2.99
N ILE A 102 -19.50 -8.89 1.96
CA ILE A 102 -18.39 -7.96 1.98
C ILE A 102 -18.96 -6.55 2.25
N VAL A 103 -18.31 -5.84 3.17
CA VAL A 103 -18.73 -4.50 3.61
C VAL A 103 -17.63 -3.51 3.24
N LYS A 104 -17.99 -2.40 2.59
CA LYS A 104 -17.09 -1.25 2.43
C LYS A 104 -16.86 -0.63 3.80
N LEU A 105 -15.61 -0.51 4.21
CA LEU A 105 -15.25 0.07 5.50
C LEU A 105 -15.32 1.60 5.42
N THR A 106 -15.73 2.21 6.53
CA THR A 106 -15.89 3.65 6.71
C THR A 106 -15.12 4.10 7.94
N ASP A 107 -15.17 5.38 8.26
CA ASP A 107 -14.49 5.97 9.43
C ASP A 107 -14.80 5.22 10.74
N GLN A 108 -16.00 4.66 10.87
CA GLN A 108 -16.42 3.88 12.04
C GLN A 108 -15.62 2.56 12.19
N HIS A 109 -14.96 2.11 11.14
CA HIS A 109 -14.23 0.85 11.09
C HIS A 109 -12.70 1.02 11.16
N ILE A 110 -12.19 2.27 11.21
CA ILE A 110 -10.75 2.55 11.13
C ILE A 110 -9.98 1.85 12.25
N ASP A 111 -10.49 1.84 13.45
CA ASP A 111 -9.82 1.20 14.58
C ASP A 111 -9.74 -0.31 14.40
N ALA A 112 -10.84 -0.97 14.03
CA ALA A 112 -10.87 -2.41 13.76
C ALA A 112 -9.96 -2.79 12.58
N LEU A 113 -9.93 -1.96 11.52
CA LEU A 113 -9.04 -2.12 10.38
C LEU A 113 -7.57 -2.03 10.82
N TYR A 114 -7.21 -0.98 11.56
CA TYR A 114 -5.85 -0.77 12.07
C TYR A 114 -5.39 -1.93 12.96
N GLU A 115 -6.22 -2.37 13.88
CA GLU A 115 -5.92 -3.47 14.79
C GLU A 115 -5.73 -4.79 14.04
N LEU A 116 -6.63 -5.14 13.12
CA LEU A 116 -6.53 -6.38 12.36
C LEU A 116 -5.29 -6.41 11.47
N VAL A 117 -5.00 -5.31 10.75
CA VAL A 117 -3.83 -5.30 9.87
C VAL A 117 -2.54 -5.38 10.67
N ASN A 118 -2.42 -4.63 11.78
CA ASN A 118 -1.22 -4.66 12.61
C ASN A 118 -1.06 -5.94 13.45
N LEU A 119 -2.16 -6.66 13.74
CA LEU A 119 -2.10 -7.99 14.33
C LEU A 119 -1.37 -8.98 13.41
N VAL A 120 -1.57 -8.88 12.09
CA VAL A 120 -1.06 -9.82 11.09
C VAL A 120 0.25 -9.33 10.46
N GLN A 121 0.34 -8.05 10.15
CA GLN A 121 1.49 -7.41 9.48
C GLN A 121 1.85 -6.08 10.15
N PRO A 122 2.50 -6.09 11.31
CA PRO A 122 2.83 -4.86 12.03
C PRO A 122 3.86 -4.00 11.29
N GLY A 123 3.74 -2.69 11.46
CA GLY A 123 4.76 -1.71 11.06
C GLY A 123 4.52 -1.01 9.72
N TYR A 124 3.66 -1.52 8.87
CA TYR A 124 3.41 -0.96 7.53
C TYR A 124 2.14 -0.11 7.43
N PHE A 125 1.17 -0.36 8.29
CA PHE A 125 -0.14 0.27 8.28
C PHE A 125 -0.27 1.26 9.44
N LYS A 126 -0.57 2.51 9.13
CA LYS A 126 -0.84 3.57 10.10
C LYS A 126 -2.35 3.89 10.08
N ARG A 127 -2.84 4.64 11.06
CA ARG A 127 -4.27 5.00 11.09
C ARG A 127 -4.72 5.77 9.85
N LYS A 128 -3.90 6.69 9.36
CA LYS A 128 -4.20 7.45 8.15
C LYS A 128 -3.96 6.67 6.84
N THR A 129 -3.37 5.48 6.88
CA THR A 129 -3.27 4.62 5.68
C THR A 129 -4.66 4.32 5.11
N ALA A 130 -5.68 4.21 5.98
CA ALA A 130 -7.07 4.01 5.57
C ALA A 130 -7.62 5.13 4.67
N LEU A 131 -7.00 6.31 4.65
CA LEU A 131 -7.41 7.45 3.82
C LEU A 131 -6.80 7.43 2.41
N LEU A 132 -5.90 6.49 2.12
CA LEU A 132 -5.23 6.39 0.82
C LEU A 132 -6.09 5.67 -0.25
N GLY A 133 -7.17 4.99 0.15
CA GLY A 133 -8.05 4.30 -0.79
C GLY A 133 -9.23 3.65 -0.10
N ASN A 134 -9.99 2.85 -0.84
CA ASN A 134 -11.13 2.14 -0.31
C ASN A 134 -10.69 0.84 0.37
N TYR A 135 -11.36 0.49 1.46
CA TYR A 135 -11.14 -0.77 2.18
C TYR A 135 -12.43 -1.56 2.30
N TYR A 136 -12.32 -2.87 2.24
CA TYR A 136 -13.43 -3.82 2.27
C TYR A 136 -13.13 -4.92 3.27
N GLY A 137 -14.16 -5.34 4.02
CA GLY A 137 -14.00 -6.33 5.08
C GLY A 137 -15.10 -7.36 5.16
N ILE A 138 -14.79 -8.48 5.79
CA ILE A 138 -15.74 -9.51 6.18
C ILE A 138 -15.83 -9.51 7.71
N PHE A 139 -17.06 -9.45 8.21
CA PHE A 139 -17.37 -9.51 9.63
C PHE A 139 -17.96 -10.87 10.01
N LYS A 140 -17.64 -11.37 11.19
CA LYS A 140 -18.27 -12.52 11.83
C LYS A 140 -18.56 -12.17 13.28
N ASN A 141 -19.84 -12.27 13.66
CA ASN A 141 -20.32 -11.89 14.99
C ASN A 141 -19.86 -10.47 15.37
N ASP A 142 -20.03 -9.53 14.44
CA ASP A 142 -19.66 -8.10 14.53
C ASP A 142 -18.15 -7.81 14.68
N VAL A 143 -17.31 -8.82 14.55
CA VAL A 143 -15.84 -8.69 14.55
C VAL A 143 -15.32 -8.69 13.11
N LEU A 144 -14.45 -7.74 12.76
CA LEU A 144 -13.75 -7.71 11.48
C LEU A 144 -12.71 -8.82 11.45
N VAL A 145 -12.89 -9.81 10.55
CA VAL A 145 -12.05 -11.01 10.51
C VAL A 145 -11.17 -11.12 9.27
N ALA A 146 -11.48 -10.37 8.23
CA ALA A 146 -10.63 -10.29 7.04
C ALA A 146 -10.83 -8.93 6.36
N VAL A 147 -9.78 -8.42 5.73
CA VAL A 147 -9.78 -7.14 5.05
C VAL A 147 -8.88 -7.17 3.81
N THR A 148 -9.19 -6.31 2.86
CA THR A 148 -8.31 -5.85 1.80
C THR A 148 -8.71 -4.43 1.39
N GLY A 149 -7.83 -3.74 0.68
CA GLY A 149 -8.15 -2.41 0.19
C GLY A 149 -7.16 -1.93 -0.86
N GLU A 150 -7.28 -0.67 -1.18
CA GLU A 150 -6.43 0.06 -2.10
C GLU A 150 -5.43 0.89 -1.30
N ARG A 151 -4.20 1.05 -1.79
CA ARG A 151 -3.22 1.89 -1.13
C ARG A 151 -2.55 2.86 -2.10
N MET A 152 -1.69 2.36 -2.99
CA MET A 152 -1.03 3.21 -3.98
C MET A 152 -1.91 3.30 -5.21
N GLN A 153 -2.24 4.52 -5.58
CA GLN A 153 -3.05 4.80 -6.77
C GLN A 153 -2.22 5.64 -7.75
N MET A 154 -2.27 5.24 -8.99
CA MET A 154 -1.68 5.93 -10.13
C MET A 154 -2.78 6.14 -11.17
N ASN A 155 -2.54 6.95 -12.19
CA ASN A 155 -3.57 7.20 -13.21
C ASN A 155 -4.07 5.91 -13.89
N ASP A 156 -3.18 4.91 -14.07
CA ASP A 156 -3.47 3.69 -14.83
C ASP A 156 -3.54 2.43 -13.96
N PHE A 157 -3.12 2.51 -12.69
CA PHE A 157 -3.04 1.36 -11.80
C PHE A 157 -3.45 1.69 -10.37
N VAL A 158 -4.09 0.75 -9.73
CA VAL A 158 -4.42 0.80 -8.30
C VAL A 158 -3.87 -0.46 -7.61
N GLU A 159 -3.13 -0.27 -6.52
CA GLU A 159 -2.58 -1.40 -5.75
C GLU A 159 -3.66 -2.00 -4.84
N VAL A 160 -3.89 -3.31 -5.00
CA VAL A 160 -4.63 -4.10 -4.01
C VAL A 160 -3.69 -4.44 -2.86
N SER A 161 -3.99 -3.95 -1.69
CA SER A 161 -3.12 -3.99 -0.49
C SER A 161 -3.87 -4.46 0.76
N ALA A 162 -3.14 -4.59 1.87
CA ALA A 162 -3.67 -5.00 3.17
C ALA A 162 -4.54 -6.27 3.12
N VAL A 163 -4.10 -7.26 2.32
CA VAL A 163 -4.79 -8.55 2.22
C VAL A 163 -4.49 -9.37 3.45
N VAL A 164 -5.30 -9.25 4.48
CA VAL A 164 -5.10 -9.94 5.75
C VAL A 164 -6.34 -10.68 6.22
N THR A 165 -6.13 -11.78 6.93
CA THR A 165 -7.18 -12.54 7.60
C THR A 165 -6.73 -12.84 9.02
N HIS A 166 -7.61 -12.62 9.98
CA HIS A 166 -7.37 -12.93 11.39
C HIS A 166 -6.91 -14.38 11.55
N PRO A 167 -5.87 -14.68 12.36
CA PRO A 167 -5.30 -16.03 12.48
C PRO A 167 -6.33 -17.13 12.76
N ASN A 168 -7.32 -16.86 13.60
CA ASN A 168 -8.39 -17.83 13.94
C ASN A 168 -9.45 -18.01 12.83
N HIS A 169 -9.33 -17.29 11.72
CA HIS A 169 -10.30 -17.32 10.62
C HIS A 169 -9.68 -17.66 9.26
N THR A 170 -8.45 -18.15 9.24
CA THR A 170 -7.75 -18.59 8.02
C THR A 170 -8.37 -19.85 7.42
N GLY A 171 -8.02 -20.17 6.17
CA GLY A 171 -8.49 -21.38 5.47
C GLY A 171 -9.94 -21.32 4.97
N LYS A 172 -10.67 -20.22 5.16
CA LYS A 172 -12.08 -20.07 4.77
C LYS A 172 -12.29 -19.37 3.42
N GLY A 173 -11.20 -19.00 2.73
CA GLY A 173 -11.24 -18.37 1.42
C GLY A 173 -11.63 -16.87 1.46
N TYR A 174 -11.59 -16.20 2.62
CA TYR A 174 -11.96 -14.79 2.76
C TYR A 174 -11.05 -13.86 1.93
N ALA A 175 -9.72 -14.07 2.01
CA ALA A 175 -8.76 -13.27 1.26
C ALA A 175 -9.03 -13.32 -0.26
N LYS A 176 -9.31 -14.52 -0.81
CA LYS A 176 -9.67 -14.67 -2.23
C LYS A 176 -10.91 -13.86 -2.59
N GLN A 177 -11.98 -13.95 -1.79
CA GLN A 177 -13.22 -13.23 -2.05
C GLN A 177 -13.02 -11.71 -1.98
N LEU A 178 -12.26 -11.24 -0.99
CA LEU A 178 -11.94 -9.83 -0.83
C LEU A 178 -11.10 -9.28 -1.98
N VAL A 179 -10.06 -10.01 -2.42
CA VAL A 179 -9.25 -9.61 -3.58
C VAL A 179 -10.11 -9.50 -4.83
N VAL A 180 -10.94 -10.52 -5.12
CA VAL A 180 -11.88 -10.48 -6.26
C VAL A 180 -12.80 -9.27 -6.16
N HIS A 181 -13.38 -9.01 -5.00
CA HIS A 181 -14.26 -7.86 -4.80
C HIS A 181 -13.54 -6.54 -5.02
N THR A 182 -12.35 -6.34 -4.40
CA THR A 182 -11.59 -5.10 -4.54
C THR A 182 -11.16 -4.86 -5.98
N VAL A 183 -10.66 -5.89 -6.67
CA VAL A 183 -10.34 -5.79 -8.10
C VAL A 183 -11.56 -5.33 -8.89
N ASN A 184 -12.72 -5.94 -8.67
CA ASN A 184 -13.93 -5.60 -9.40
C ASN A 184 -14.47 -4.20 -9.05
N GLU A 185 -14.23 -3.69 -7.86
CA GLU A 185 -14.55 -2.29 -7.52
C GLU A 185 -13.60 -1.30 -8.22
N ILE A 186 -12.32 -1.64 -8.39
CA ILE A 186 -11.33 -0.82 -9.11
C ILE A 186 -11.69 -0.68 -10.60
N PHE A 187 -12.29 -1.71 -11.20
CA PHE A 187 -12.69 -1.69 -12.61
C PHE A 187 -14.09 -1.06 -12.89
N LYS A 188 -14.75 -0.50 -11.88
CA LYS A 188 -16.02 0.25 -12.07
C LYS A 188 -15.80 1.70 -12.42
#